data_d72e7a5bbf9ce4601168e90a71344787
#
_entry.id   d72e7a5bbf9ce4601168e90a71344787
#
_cell.length_a   1.000
_cell.length_b   1.000
_cell.length_c   1.000
_cell.angle_alpha   90.00
_cell.angle_beta   90.00
_cell.angle_gamma   90.00
#
_symmetry.space_group_name_H-M   'P 1'
#
loop_
_entity.id
_entity.type
_entity.pdbx_description
1 polymer ?
#
loop_
_entity_poly.entity_id
_entity_poly.type
_entity_poly.pdbx_seq_one_letter_code
_entity_poly.pdbx_strand_id
1 'polypeptide(L)'
;AYSFDLLNEHHTAGYLHGVFAKFGRIVKDGWPSWAISNHDVQRVRTRWGEAAGPDDRLIRLAAALQMTLRGTPCIYQGDELGLPEADLSFDQLRDPYGIRMWPEFKGRDGCRTPFPWKKRGPNAGFSKARQTWLPVPDEHRELAVDQQERDPQSMLRFYRQLLAWRRTHPALI
;
A
#
# COMPACT_ATOMS: atom_id res chain seq x y z
N ALA A 1 -16.46 -6.58 8.41
CA ALA A 1 -16.43 -5.10 8.49
C ALA A 1 -15.07 -4.59 8.01
N TYR A 2 -15.05 -3.56 7.16
CA TYR A 2 -13.83 -2.92 6.65
C TYR A 2 -13.35 -1.85 7.64
N SER A 3 -12.05 -1.88 7.99
CA SER A 3 -11.47 -0.89 8.91
C SER A 3 -10.93 0.32 8.15
N PHE A 4 -11.53 1.48 8.35
CA PHE A 4 -11.02 2.77 7.87
C PHE A 4 -10.03 3.41 8.85
N ASP A 5 -9.96 2.93 10.08
CA ASP A 5 -9.12 3.53 11.13
C ASP A 5 -7.60 3.41 10.85
N LEU A 6 -7.17 2.48 9.98
CA LEU A 6 -5.77 2.32 9.57
C LEU A 6 -5.39 3.13 8.31
N LEU A 7 -6.33 3.87 7.75
CA LEU A 7 -6.15 4.65 6.51
C LEU A 7 -5.78 6.12 6.77
N ASN A 8 -5.43 6.48 8.00
CA ASN A 8 -5.01 7.82 8.40
C ASN A 8 -3.50 7.87 8.73
N GLU A 9 -3.01 9.02 9.14
CA GLU A 9 -1.61 9.26 9.46
C GLU A 9 -1.17 8.69 10.81
N HIS A 10 -2.14 8.35 11.70
CA HIS A 10 -1.84 7.89 13.04
C HIS A 10 -1.39 6.43 13.05
N HIS A 11 -0.17 6.21 13.49
CA HIS A 11 0.44 4.87 13.54
C HIS A 11 1.21 4.60 14.85
N THR A 12 0.96 5.40 15.90
CA THR A 12 1.55 5.13 17.22
C THR A 12 1.01 3.83 17.81
N ALA A 13 1.84 3.15 18.63
CA ALA A 13 1.42 1.91 19.28
C ALA A 13 0.12 2.06 20.08
N GLY A 14 -0.05 3.19 20.79
CA GLY A 14 -1.28 3.50 21.54
C GLY A 14 -2.50 3.64 20.65
N TYR A 15 -2.37 4.32 19.52
CA TYR A 15 -3.45 4.47 18.54
C TYR A 15 -3.86 3.10 17.97
N LEU A 16 -2.90 2.33 17.47
CA LEU A 16 -3.15 1.02 16.89
C LEU A 16 -3.80 0.06 17.91
N HIS A 17 -3.31 0.05 19.15
CA HIS A 17 -3.93 -0.72 20.23
C HIS A 17 -5.40 -0.32 20.43
N GLY A 18 -5.69 0.99 20.44
CA GLY A 18 -7.07 1.50 20.56
C GLY A 18 -7.98 1.03 19.42
N VAL A 19 -7.49 1.06 18.18
CA VAL A 19 -8.21 0.56 17.00
C VAL A 19 -8.53 -0.93 17.15
N PHE A 20 -7.55 -1.76 17.48
CA PHE A 20 -7.74 -3.20 17.61
C PHE A 20 -8.67 -3.56 18.76
N ALA A 21 -8.54 -2.89 19.91
CA ALA A 21 -9.44 -3.07 21.05
C ALA A 21 -10.89 -2.66 20.71
N LYS A 22 -11.09 -1.57 19.97
CA LYS A 22 -12.39 -1.13 19.46
C LYS A 22 -13.02 -2.21 18.56
N PHE A 23 -12.27 -2.71 17.58
CA PHE A 23 -12.76 -3.75 16.68
C PHE A 23 -13.07 -5.05 17.40
N GLY A 24 -12.25 -5.48 18.37
CA GLY A 24 -12.50 -6.66 19.19
C GLY A 24 -13.81 -6.58 19.98
N ARG A 25 -14.22 -5.36 20.39
CA ARG A 25 -15.51 -5.16 21.08
C ARG A 25 -16.71 -5.13 20.13
N ILE A 26 -16.54 -4.53 18.94
CA ILE A 26 -17.64 -4.28 17.99
C ILE A 26 -17.92 -5.54 17.15
N VAL A 27 -16.88 -6.23 16.73
CA VAL A 27 -16.95 -7.36 15.79
C VAL A 27 -16.82 -8.67 16.57
N LYS A 28 -17.78 -8.96 17.45
CA LYS A 28 -17.77 -10.15 18.32
C LYS A 28 -17.80 -11.44 17.51
N ASP A 29 -18.83 -11.61 16.69
CA ASP A 29 -19.10 -12.81 15.89
C ASP A 29 -18.80 -12.61 14.40
N GLY A 30 -18.27 -11.45 14.05
CA GLY A 30 -17.96 -11.08 12.67
C GLY A 30 -16.49 -11.29 12.32
N TRP A 31 -16.18 -11.00 11.06
CA TRP A 31 -14.85 -11.09 10.50
C TRP A 31 -14.40 -9.72 9.97
N PRO A 32 -13.41 -9.06 10.59
CA PRO A 32 -12.93 -7.76 10.12
C PRO A 32 -12.10 -7.91 8.83
N SER A 33 -12.05 -6.85 8.04
CA SER A 33 -11.14 -6.69 6.91
C SER A 33 -10.19 -5.54 7.18
N TRP A 34 -8.89 -5.81 7.14
CA TRP A 34 -7.83 -4.88 7.49
C TRP A 34 -7.12 -4.38 6.23
N ALA A 35 -7.20 -3.08 5.98
CA ALA A 35 -6.46 -2.42 4.92
C ALA A 35 -5.63 -1.28 5.49
N ILE A 36 -4.38 -1.18 5.04
CA ILE A 36 -3.45 -0.10 5.40
C ILE A 36 -3.26 0.92 4.27
N SER A 37 -3.72 0.59 3.08
CA SER A 37 -3.83 1.48 1.92
C SER A 37 -5.09 1.16 1.12
N ASN A 38 -5.56 2.13 0.34
CA ASN A 38 -6.60 1.95 -0.67
C ASN A 38 -6.46 3.02 -1.78
N HIS A 39 -7.44 3.08 -2.67
CA HIS A 39 -7.47 4.02 -3.80
C HIS A 39 -7.88 5.46 -3.45
N ASP A 40 -8.15 5.76 -2.18
CA ASP A 40 -8.62 7.08 -1.72
C ASP A 40 -7.64 7.79 -0.78
N VAL A 41 -6.59 7.09 -0.34
CA VAL A 41 -5.58 7.65 0.57
C VAL A 41 -4.18 7.46 0.02
N GLN A 42 -3.26 8.31 0.44
CA GLN A 42 -1.84 8.18 0.17
C GLN A 42 -1.35 6.76 0.53
N ARG A 43 -0.45 6.21 -0.27
CA ARG A 43 0.17 4.90 0.00
C ARG A 43 0.84 4.89 1.37
N VAL A 44 0.70 3.79 2.09
CA VAL A 44 1.20 3.65 3.46
C VAL A 44 2.69 3.99 3.58
N ARG A 45 3.49 3.66 2.58
CA ARG A 45 4.93 3.98 2.57
C ARG A 45 5.18 5.48 2.73
N THR A 46 4.46 6.32 2.02
CA THR A 46 4.57 7.78 2.15
C THR A 46 3.88 8.27 3.40
N ARG A 47 2.64 7.85 3.63
CA ARG A 47 1.81 8.34 4.74
C ARG A 47 2.40 8.06 6.13
N TRP A 48 3.00 6.88 6.33
CA TRP A 48 3.61 6.48 7.61
C TRP A 48 5.14 6.55 7.57
N GLY A 49 5.74 6.49 6.39
CA GLY A 49 7.19 6.34 6.22
C GLY A 49 7.98 7.64 6.21
N GLU A 50 7.37 8.81 6.02
CA GLU A 50 8.09 10.09 6.01
C GLU A 50 8.85 10.35 7.32
N ALA A 51 8.30 9.92 8.45
CA ALA A 51 8.94 10.02 9.76
C ALA A 51 10.04 8.95 9.99
N ALA A 52 10.09 7.88 9.19
CA ALA A 52 10.98 6.73 9.39
C ALA A 52 12.21 6.73 8.47
N GLY A 53 12.31 7.68 7.53
CA GLY A 53 13.38 7.74 6.54
C GLY A 53 13.28 6.65 5.46
N PRO A 54 14.31 6.44 4.64
CA PRO A 54 14.28 5.54 3.49
C PRO A 54 14.22 4.05 3.83
N ASP A 55 14.10 3.71 5.10
CA ASP A 55 14.15 2.35 5.61
C ASP A 55 12.79 1.64 5.49
N ASP A 56 12.79 0.44 4.94
CA ASP A 56 11.58 -0.39 4.78
C ASP A 56 11.06 -1.00 6.10
N ARG A 57 11.73 -0.79 7.24
CA ARG A 57 11.38 -1.42 8.53
C ARG A 57 9.96 -1.11 8.97
N LEU A 58 9.52 0.14 8.89
CA LEU A 58 8.15 0.51 9.28
C LEU A 58 7.11 -0.14 8.37
N ILE A 59 7.37 -0.20 7.07
CA ILE A 59 6.44 -0.80 6.11
C ILE A 59 6.39 -2.33 6.27
N ARG A 60 7.53 -2.95 6.58
CA ARG A 60 7.57 -4.38 6.96
C ARG A 60 6.79 -4.65 8.24
N LEU A 61 6.93 -3.76 9.24
CA LEU A 61 6.14 -3.86 10.47
C LEU A 61 4.64 -3.71 10.19
N ALA A 62 4.23 -2.74 9.37
CA ALA A 62 2.85 -2.55 8.97
C ALA A 62 2.27 -3.77 8.24
N ALA A 63 3.04 -4.35 7.31
CA ALA A 63 2.67 -5.59 6.63
C ALA A 63 2.55 -6.78 7.61
N ALA A 64 3.52 -6.95 8.50
CA ALA A 64 3.49 -8.00 9.52
C ALA A 64 2.28 -7.85 10.45
N LEU A 65 1.99 -6.61 10.90
CA LEU A 65 0.82 -6.32 11.71
C LEU A 65 -0.47 -6.71 10.98
N GLN A 66 -0.65 -6.25 9.73
CA GLN A 66 -1.82 -6.57 8.93
C GLN A 66 -2.01 -8.09 8.75
N MET A 67 -0.91 -8.83 8.55
CA MET A 67 -0.96 -10.28 8.35
C MET A 67 -1.16 -11.09 9.63
N THR A 68 -0.91 -10.51 10.80
CA THR A 68 -1.06 -11.20 12.10
C THR A 68 -2.38 -10.93 12.80
N LEU A 69 -3.13 -9.93 12.36
CA LEU A 69 -4.45 -9.64 12.91
C LEU A 69 -5.47 -10.74 12.55
N ARG A 70 -6.37 -11.05 13.50
CA ARG A 70 -7.57 -11.83 13.21
C ARG A 70 -8.42 -11.06 12.20
N GLY A 71 -8.77 -11.68 11.09
CA GLY A 71 -9.53 -11.05 10.02
C GLY A 71 -8.91 -11.30 8.64
N THR A 72 -9.45 -10.65 7.62
CA THR A 72 -8.94 -10.73 6.25
C THR A 72 -8.00 -9.57 5.97
N PRO A 73 -6.73 -9.79 5.65
CA PRO A 73 -5.86 -8.74 5.15
C PRO A 73 -6.29 -8.33 3.74
N CYS A 74 -6.53 -7.05 3.53
CA CYS A 74 -6.84 -6.46 2.23
C CYS A 74 -5.61 -5.69 1.75
N ILE A 75 -4.80 -6.33 0.90
CA ILE A 75 -3.58 -5.73 0.35
C ILE A 75 -3.96 -4.85 -0.82
N TYR A 76 -3.67 -3.56 -0.74
CA TYR A 76 -3.84 -2.67 -1.87
C TYR A 76 -2.69 -2.86 -2.85
N GLN A 77 -3.00 -2.85 -4.15
CA GLN A 77 -2.00 -3.05 -5.21
C GLN A 77 -0.82 -2.09 -5.06
N GLY A 78 0.39 -2.63 -4.98
CA GLY A 78 1.64 -1.90 -4.77
C GLY A 78 2.13 -1.86 -3.33
N ASP A 79 1.31 -2.18 -2.31
CA ASP A 79 1.78 -2.35 -0.93
C ASP A 79 2.82 -3.48 -0.84
N GLU A 80 2.58 -4.57 -1.57
CA GLU A 80 3.50 -5.71 -1.65
C GLU A 80 4.83 -5.40 -2.34
N LEU A 81 4.89 -4.31 -3.09
CA LEU A 81 6.12 -3.79 -3.67
C LEU A 81 6.74 -2.66 -2.83
N GLY A 82 6.03 -2.21 -1.80
CA GLY A 82 6.43 -1.04 -1.03
C GLY A 82 6.45 0.23 -1.87
N LEU A 83 5.51 0.42 -2.79
CA LEU A 83 5.47 1.62 -3.63
C LEU A 83 5.18 2.87 -2.78
N PRO A 84 5.94 3.95 -2.97
CA PRO A 84 5.58 5.26 -2.42
C PRO A 84 4.41 5.88 -3.19
N GLU A 85 3.88 6.98 -2.66
CA GLU A 85 2.95 7.84 -3.40
C GLU A 85 3.67 8.47 -4.58
N ALA A 86 3.05 8.45 -5.75
CA ALA A 86 3.60 9.11 -6.92
C ALA A 86 3.42 10.62 -6.85
N ASP A 87 4.49 11.37 -7.05
CA ASP A 87 4.42 12.83 -7.18
C ASP A 87 4.14 13.22 -8.63
N LEU A 88 2.86 13.49 -8.91
CA LEU A 88 2.39 13.85 -10.24
C LEU A 88 2.35 15.37 -10.42
N SER A 89 2.72 15.85 -11.61
CA SER A 89 2.55 17.24 -12.01
C SER A 89 1.08 17.54 -12.36
N PHE A 90 0.72 18.83 -12.34
CA PHE A 90 -0.67 19.25 -12.56
C PHE A 90 -1.26 18.72 -13.89
N ASP A 91 -0.51 18.73 -14.96
CA ASP A 91 -0.92 18.25 -16.28
C ASP A 91 -1.15 16.74 -16.36
N GLN A 92 -0.56 15.99 -15.43
CA GLN A 92 -0.73 14.54 -15.29
C GLN A 92 -1.96 14.15 -14.49
N LEU A 93 -2.53 15.07 -13.71
CA LEU A 93 -3.69 14.79 -12.85
C LEU A 93 -4.94 14.47 -13.68
N ARG A 94 -5.73 13.55 -13.14
CA ARG A 94 -7.04 13.12 -13.68
C ARG A 94 -8.14 13.18 -12.61
N ASP A 95 -7.76 13.13 -11.32
CA ASP A 95 -8.71 13.26 -10.22
C ASP A 95 -9.22 14.70 -10.13
N PRO A 96 -10.55 14.92 -10.25
CA PRO A 96 -11.15 16.26 -10.14
C PRO A 96 -10.82 16.99 -8.83
N TYR A 97 -10.61 16.23 -7.74
CA TYR A 97 -10.21 16.84 -6.46
C TYR A 97 -8.82 17.45 -6.54
N GLY A 98 -7.85 16.71 -7.09
CA GLY A 98 -6.49 17.20 -7.26
C GLY A 98 -6.41 18.39 -8.20
N ILE A 99 -7.14 18.34 -9.33
CA ILE A 99 -7.20 19.45 -10.28
C ILE A 99 -7.78 20.72 -9.63
N ARG A 100 -8.86 20.58 -8.84
CA ARG A 100 -9.56 21.70 -8.24
C ARG A 100 -8.80 22.32 -7.06
N MET A 101 -8.07 21.49 -6.30
CA MET A 101 -7.45 21.91 -5.02
C MET A 101 -5.92 22.05 -5.14
N TRP A 102 -5.39 22.06 -6.36
CA TRP A 102 -3.98 22.28 -6.61
C TRP A 102 -3.53 23.68 -6.13
N PRO A 103 -2.33 23.83 -5.55
CA PRO A 103 -1.32 22.80 -5.23
C PRO A 103 -1.45 22.20 -3.83
N GLU A 104 -2.39 22.67 -2.99
CA GLU A 104 -2.53 22.30 -1.57
C GLU A 104 -2.89 20.83 -1.39
N PHE A 105 -3.67 20.27 -2.33
CA PHE A 105 -4.01 18.85 -2.36
C PHE A 105 -3.94 18.32 -3.79
N LYS A 106 -3.09 17.33 -4.02
CA LYS A 106 -2.85 16.75 -5.35
C LYS A 106 -3.85 15.65 -5.76
N GLY A 107 -4.89 15.43 -4.95
CA GLY A 107 -5.90 14.39 -5.21
C GLY A 107 -5.40 12.99 -4.86
N ARG A 108 -5.99 11.99 -5.52
CA ARG A 108 -5.79 10.57 -5.24
C ARG A 108 -5.02 9.83 -6.34
N ASP A 109 -4.59 10.53 -7.38
CA ASP A 109 -3.97 9.90 -8.56
C ASP A 109 -2.62 9.26 -8.22
N GLY A 110 -1.89 9.78 -7.23
CA GLY A 110 -0.60 9.27 -6.83
C GLY A 110 -0.64 7.82 -6.35
N CYS A 111 -1.73 7.39 -5.70
CA CYS A 111 -1.91 6.00 -5.28
C CYS A 111 -2.54 5.11 -6.38
N ARG A 112 -2.98 5.67 -7.52
CA ARG A 112 -3.71 4.97 -8.59
C ARG A 112 -2.88 4.71 -9.84
N THR A 113 -1.60 4.99 -9.79
CA THR A 113 -0.68 4.76 -10.92
C THR A 113 -0.64 3.29 -11.34
N PRO A 114 -0.36 3.00 -12.62
CA PRO A 114 -0.29 1.63 -13.11
C PRO A 114 0.73 0.78 -12.35
N PHE A 115 0.38 -0.47 -12.10
CA PHE A 115 1.23 -1.42 -11.39
C PHE A 115 2.48 -1.79 -12.19
N PRO A 116 3.70 -1.64 -11.66
CA PRO A 116 4.94 -1.86 -12.40
C PRO A 116 5.34 -3.35 -12.38
N TRP A 117 5.08 -4.05 -13.48
CA TRP A 117 5.49 -5.44 -13.66
C TRP A 117 6.96 -5.59 -14.04
N LYS A 118 7.48 -4.62 -14.83
CA LYS A 118 8.84 -4.65 -15.38
C LYS A 118 9.50 -3.28 -15.24
N LYS A 119 10.77 -3.27 -14.85
CA LYS A 119 11.56 -2.03 -14.83
C LYS A 119 11.63 -1.39 -16.21
N ARG A 120 11.84 -2.19 -17.25
CA ARG A 120 12.03 -1.73 -18.63
C ARG A 120 10.83 -2.07 -19.51
N GLY A 121 10.68 -1.28 -20.60
CA GLY A 121 9.64 -1.49 -21.58
C GLY A 121 8.43 -0.56 -21.44
N PRO A 122 7.49 -0.64 -22.41
CA PRO A 122 6.33 0.23 -22.44
C PRO A 122 5.49 0.09 -21.18
N ASN A 123 5.09 1.22 -20.59
CA ASN A 123 4.19 1.29 -19.41
C ASN A 123 4.57 0.31 -18.30
N ALA A 124 5.87 0.07 -18.08
CA ALA A 124 6.38 -0.90 -17.10
C ALA A 124 5.74 -2.30 -17.19
N GLY A 125 5.37 -2.74 -18.36
CA GLY A 125 4.72 -4.03 -18.60
C GLY A 125 3.23 -4.07 -18.21
N PHE A 126 2.67 -2.97 -17.75
CA PHE A 126 1.24 -2.89 -17.38
C PHE A 126 0.33 -2.93 -18.62
N SER A 127 0.70 -2.24 -19.69
CA SER A 127 -0.10 -2.15 -20.91
C SER A 127 0.77 -2.06 -22.16
N LYS A 128 0.26 -2.54 -23.28
CA LYS A 128 0.83 -2.36 -24.63
C LYS A 128 0.34 -1.07 -25.30
N ALA A 129 -0.58 -0.32 -24.68
CA ALA A 129 -1.06 0.94 -25.19
C ALA A 129 0.09 1.95 -25.32
N ARG A 130 -0.08 2.95 -26.22
CA ARG A 130 0.88 4.04 -26.38
C ARG A 130 1.02 4.84 -25.08
N GLN A 131 -0.07 5.02 -24.37
CA GLN A 131 -0.14 5.78 -23.12
C GLN A 131 -1.13 5.13 -22.16
N THR A 132 -0.85 5.20 -20.87
CA THR A 132 -1.74 4.79 -19.76
C THR A 132 -2.55 5.98 -19.26
N TRP A 133 -3.63 5.71 -18.52
CA TRP A 133 -4.47 6.75 -17.90
C TRP A 133 -3.65 7.71 -17.02
N LEU A 134 -2.82 7.15 -16.15
CA LEU A 134 -1.83 7.85 -15.35
C LEU A 134 -0.43 7.37 -15.75
N PRO A 135 0.61 8.17 -15.59
CA PRO A 135 1.97 7.72 -15.90
C PRO A 135 2.46 6.66 -14.92
N VAL A 136 3.48 5.90 -15.31
CA VAL A 136 4.25 5.06 -14.41
C VAL A 136 5.48 5.83 -13.97
N PRO A 137 5.60 6.24 -12.70
CA PRO A 137 6.78 6.96 -12.22
C PRO A 137 8.06 6.13 -12.34
N ASP A 138 9.18 6.78 -12.58
CA ASP A 138 10.48 6.09 -12.68
C ASP A 138 10.84 5.39 -11.35
N GLU A 139 10.52 6.01 -10.22
CA GLU A 139 10.70 5.40 -8.91
C GLU A 139 9.93 4.08 -8.76
N HIS A 140 8.70 4.01 -9.27
CA HIS A 140 7.93 2.77 -9.27
C HIS A 140 8.54 1.70 -10.18
N ARG A 141 9.20 2.09 -11.26
CA ARG A 141 9.92 1.16 -12.14
C ARG A 141 11.10 0.49 -11.44
N GLU A 142 11.81 1.22 -10.58
CA GLU A 142 12.90 0.66 -9.77
C GLU A 142 12.39 -0.43 -8.81
N LEU A 143 11.15 -0.32 -8.34
CA LEU A 143 10.48 -1.26 -7.44
C LEU A 143 9.64 -2.31 -8.17
N ALA A 144 9.77 -2.42 -9.49
CA ALA A 144 8.97 -3.35 -10.30
C ALA A 144 9.13 -4.81 -9.88
N VAL A 145 8.11 -5.61 -10.18
CA VAL A 145 8.07 -7.04 -9.84
C VAL A 145 9.33 -7.78 -10.31
N ASP A 146 9.75 -7.55 -11.57
CA ASP A 146 10.91 -8.25 -12.13
C ASP A 146 12.25 -7.92 -11.43
N GLN A 147 12.33 -6.77 -10.76
CA GLN A 147 13.47 -6.41 -9.91
C GLN A 147 13.38 -7.12 -8.56
N GLN A 148 12.22 -7.04 -7.93
CA GLN A 148 12.00 -7.61 -6.60
C GLN A 148 12.00 -9.15 -6.59
N GLU A 149 11.67 -9.80 -7.69
CA GLU A 149 11.82 -11.25 -7.83
C GLU A 149 13.27 -11.72 -7.70
N ARG A 150 14.23 -10.87 -8.05
CA ARG A 150 15.67 -11.19 -7.99
C ARG A 150 16.31 -10.89 -6.63
N ASP A 151 15.64 -10.08 -5.82
CA ASP A 151 16.13 -9.70 -4.49
C ASP A 151 15.44 -10.52 -3.40
N PRO A 152 16.16 -11.42 -2.70
CA PRO A 152 15.60 -12.22 -1.62
C PRO A 152 15.09 -11.39 -0.43
N GLN A 153 15.57 -10.15 -0.29
CA GLN A 153 15.20 -9.24 0.79
C GLN A 153 14.12 -8.23 0.40
N SER A 154 13.58 -8.32 -0.81
CA SER A 154 12.55 -7.40 -1.30
C SER A 154 11.25 -7.45 -0.50
N MET A 155 10.44 -6.38 -0.60
CA MET A 155 9.08 -6.35 -0.02
C MET A 155 8.19 -7.43 -0.61
N LEU A 156 8.27 -7.69 -1.91
CA LEU A 156 7.51 -8.75 -2.57
C LEU A 156 7.80 -10.13 -1.96
N ARG A 157 9.07 -10.46 -1.74
CA ARG A 157 9.47 -11.71 -1.11
C ARG A 157 9.01 -11.78 0.34
N PHE A 158 9.10 -10.68 1.06
CA PHE A 158 8.61 -10.58 2.44
C PHE A 158 7.10 -10.81 2.53
N TYR A 159 6.29 -10.17 1.68
CA TYR A 159 4.84 -10.41 1.63
C TYR A 159 4.50 -11.87 1.31
N ARG A 160 5.20 -12.49 0.36
CA ARG A 160 5.00 -13.91 0.04
C ARG A 160 5.30 -14.81 1.23
N GLN A 161 6.37 -14.54 1.97
CA GLN A 161 6.72 -15.30 3.18
C GLN A 161 5.65 -15.13 4.27
N LEU A 162 5.19 -13.90 4.51
CA LEU A 162 4.12 -13.63 5.48
C LEU A 162 2.81 -14.34 5.12
N LEU A 163 2.41 -14.29 3.85
CA LEU A 163 1.20 -14.97 3.37
C LEU A 163 1.30 -16.50 3.48
N ALA A 164 2.45 -17.06 3.11
CA ALA A 164 2.71 -18.50 3.26
C ALA A 164 2.65 -18.91 4.73
N TRP A 165 3.31 -18.15 5.60
CA TRP A 165 3.32 -18.37 7.05
C TRP A 165 1.91 -18.26 7.64
N ARG A 166 1.14 -17.19 7.31
CA ARG A 166 -0.23 -17.01 7.78
C ARG A 166 -1.11 -18.21 7.45
N ARG A 167 -1.01 -18.76 6.24
CA ARG A 167 -1.82 -19.91 5.78
C ARG A 167 -1.58 -21.20 6.54
N THR A 168 -0.47 -21.31 7.26
CA THR A 168 -0.09 -22.49 8.04
C THR A 168 -0.32 -22.33 9.54
N HIS A 169 -0.76 -21.15 9.99
CA HIS A 169 -0.97 -20.87 11.42
C HIS A 169 -2.46 -20.89 11.79
N PRO A 170 -2.93 -21.92 12.51
CA PRO A 170 -4.36 -22.09 12.85
C PRO A 170 -4.96 -20.92 13.63
N ALA A 171 -4.15 -20.18 14.39
CA ALA A 171 -4.61 -19.02 15.14
C ALA A 171 -4.94 -17.79 14.27
N LEU A 172 -4.59 -17.82 12.98
CA LEU A 172 -4.74 -16.69 12.06
C LEU A 172 -5.75 -16.94 10.93
N ILE A 173 -6.31 -18.15 10.87
CA ILE A 173 -7.28 -18.60 9.85
C ILE A 173 -8.57 -19.09 10.48
#